data_dc3394912295a087859413fc5b95e6d5
#
_entry.id   dc3394912295a087859413fc5b95e6d5
#
_cell.length_a   1.000
_cell.length_b   1.000
_cell.length_c   1.000
_cell.angle_alpha   90.00
_cell.angle_beta   90.00
_cell.angle_gamma   90.00
#
_symmetry.space_group_name_H-M   'P 1'
#
loop_
_entity.id
_entity.type
_entity.pdbx_description
1 polymer ?
#
loop_
_entity_poly.entity_id
_entity_poly.type
_entity_poly.pdbx_seq_one_letter_code
_entity_poly.pdbx_strand_id
1 'polypeptide(L)'
;CKQGKYEWYESAFVVNVENNKFSLGPFNIIEFGTKNIKFKGKIEANKIKISHSLTFKDGYQVNVNYSGEFINDKEAILKGGAAWNPPWKCNGRFFKVNRPPHFTPLKYLSEATEEIIKFTSYNPGIPLTIINGSYVNSPVEVSGKLILPKEGKNLPVVVTVHGSGGPSSFTSPNQSWRNDFKNQLLKNNIGIFEIDSFTGRGVKSTGSNQGKVSVNAGELDALVAYKILDKHPRVDAKKLGITGLSRG
;
A
#
# COMPACT_ATOMS: atom_id res chain seq x y z
N CYS A 1 20.90 4.13 2.46
CA CYS A 1 21.64 2.88 2.68
C CYS A 1 22.40 2.45 1.43
N LYS A 2 23.57 1.83 1.60
CA LYS A 2 24.36 1.28 0.48
C LYS A 2 24.70 -0.17 0.76
N GLN A 3 24.60 -1.01 -0.27
CA GLN A 3 25.11 -2.37 -0.26
C GLN A 3 25.84 -2.62 -1.59
N GLY A 4 27.18 -2.68 -1.52
CA GLY A 4 28.00 -2.75 -2.71
C GLY A 4 27.74 -1.54 -3.63
N LYS A 5 27.26 -1.79 -4.86
CA LYS A 5 26.91 -0.77 -5.85
C LYS A 5 25.47 -0.27 -5.78
N TYR A 6 24.62 -0.85 -4.91
CA TYR A 6 23.22 -0.49 -4.78
C TYR A 6 23.03 0.59 -3.71
N GLU A 7 22.24 1.60 -4.01
CA GLU A 7 21.80 2.64 -3.07
C GLU A 7 20.28 2.58 -2.94
N TRP A 8 19.80 2.69 -1.69
CA TRP A 8 18.39 2.83 -1.40
C TRP A 8 18.12 4.17 -0.74
N TYR A 9 17.09 4.82 -1.19
CA TYR A 9 16.67 6.13 -0.72
C TYR A 9 15.41 5.99 0.13
N GLU A 10 15.38 6.76 1.19
CA GLU A 10 14.29 7.08 2.09
C GLU A 10 13.23 6.02 2.38
N SER A 11 13.15 5.66 3.65
CA SER A 11 12.02 4.94 4.22
C SER A 11 11.50 5.72 5.42
N ALA A 12 10.20 5.95 5.48
CA ALA A 12 9.56 6.50 6.66
C ALA A 12 9.37 5.39 7.69
N PHE A 13 9.84 5.60 8.91
CA PHE A 13 9.70 4.64 10.00
C PHE A 13 8.89 5.26 11.14
N VAL A 14 8.07 4.46 11.79
CA VAL A 14 7.43 4.85 13.03
C VAL A 14 8.36 4.49 14.18
N VAL A 15 8.73 5.48 14.97
CA VAL A 15 9.55 5.30 16.18
C VAL A 15 8.64 5.53 17.38
N ASN A 16 8.43 4.48 18.19
CA ASN A 16 7.80 4.63 19.49
C ASN A 16 8.89 4.74 20.55
N VAL A 17 8.83 5.80 21.34
CA VAL A 17 9.76 6.03 22.45
C VAL A 17 8.96 5.99 23.75
N GLU A 18 9.25 5.02 24.60
CA GLU A 18 8.67 4.86 25.93
C GLU A 18 9.78 4.50 26.93
N ASN A 19 9.86 5.24 28.05
CA ASN A 19 10.78 4.95 29.14
C ASN A 19 12.24 4.74 28.70
N ASN A 20 12.78 5.64 27.87
CA ASN A 20 14.12 5.56 27.29
C ASN A 20 14.40 4.29 26.44
N LYS A 21 13.35 3.59 26.05
CA LYS A 21 13.40 2.52 25.06
C LYS A 21 12.69 2.98 23.81
N PHE A 22 13.16 2.56 22.66
CA PHE A 22 12.42 2.80 21.42
C PHE A 22 12.26 1.52 20.63
N SER A 23 11.23 1.47 19.83
CA SER A 23 11.02 0.42 18.84
C SER A 23 10.81 1.04 17.46
N LEU A 24 11.43 0.44 16.46
CA LEU A 24 11.27 0.75 15.05
C LEU A 24 10.54 -0.40 14.36
N GLY A 25 9.54 -0.11 13.59
CA GLY A 25 8.80 -1.13 12.85
C GLY A 25 7.32 -1.22 13.24
N PRO A 26 6.60 -2.20 12.72
CA PRO A 26 7.11 -3.41 12.06
C PRO A 26 7.60 -3.20 10.62
N PHE A 27 8.67 -3.88 10.26
CA PHE A 27 9.17 -3.94 8.90
C PHE A 27 8.84 -5.29 8.29
N ASN A 28 8.43 -5.29 7.03
CA ASN A 28 8.32 -6.51 6.25
C ASN A 28 9.36 -6.44 5.13
N ILE A 29 10.42 -7.19 5.24
CA ILE A 29 11.43 -7.31 4.19
C ILE A 29 10.97 -8.47 3.29
N ILE A 30 10.18 -8.15 2.28
CA ILE A 30 9.50 -9.13 1.41
C ILE A 30 10.52 -10.00 0.67
N GLU A 31 11.61 -9.40 0.20
CA GLU A 31 12.68 -10.10 -0.54
C GLU A 31 13.33 -11.24 0.25
N PHE A 32 13.29 -11.18 1.56
CA PHE A 32 13.92 -12.16 2.45
C PHE A 32 12.91 -13.02 3.23
N GLY A 33 11.62 -12.88 2.94
CA GLY A 33 10.58 -13.69 3.57
C GLY A 33 10.37 -13.45 5.06
N THR A 34 10.94 -12.39 5.61
CA THR A 34 10.81 -12.01 7.01
C THR A 34 9.63 -11.05 7.20
N LYS A 35 8.78 -11.34 8.20
CA LYS A 35 7.60 -10.53 8.53
C LYS A 35 7.69 -9.99 9.95
N ASN A 36 7.12 -8.79 10.18
CA ASN A 36 6.96 -8.19 11.51
C ASN A 36 8.28 -7.96 12.28
N ILE A 37 9.34 -7.59 11.59
CA ILE A 37 10.60 -7.25 12.24
C ILE A 37 10.44 -5.96 13.03
N LYS A 38 10.76 -6.01 14.32
CA LYS A 38 10.82 -4.84 15.20
C LYS A 38 12.24 -4.67 15.70
N PHE A 39 12.85 -3.55 15.39
CA PHE A 39 14.10 -3.15 16.01
C PHE A 39 13.82 -2.54 17.38
N LYS A 40 14.56 -2.97 18.38
CA LYS A 40 14.49 -2.42 19.72
C LYS A 40 15.82 -1.76 20.05
N GLY A 41 15.78 -0.67 20.78
CA GLY A 41 16.98 0.03 21.18
C GLY A 41 16.82 0.76 22.50
N LYS A 42 17.93 1.31 22.98
CA LYS A 42 18.02 2.13 24.19
C LYS A 42 18.43 3.54 23.84
N ILE A 43 17.91 4.48 24.61
CA ILE A 43 18.30 5.89 24.60
C ILE A 43 18.96 6.16 25.93
N GLU A 44 20.21 6.60 25.89
CA GLU A 44 20.97 7.01 27.07
C GLU A 44 21.42 8.46 26.87
N ALA A 45 20.86 9.38 27.65
CA ALA A 45 20.97 10.81 27.42
C ALA A 45 20.49 11.19 26.00
N ASN A 46 21.38 11.66 25.13
CA ASN A 46 21.10 11.95 23.72
C ASN A 46 21.57 10.86 22.75
N LYS A 47 22.12 9.75 23.25
CA LYS A 47 22.66 8.67 22.40
C LYS A 47 21.64 7.56 22.15
N ILE A 48 21.61 7.08 20.94
CA ILE A 48 20.74 6.02 20.48
C ILE A 48 21.58 4.81 20.12
N LYS A 49 21.26 3.63 20.65
CA LYS A 49 21.87 2.36 20.27
C LYS A 49 20.79 1.34 19.89
N ILE A 50 20.91 0.76 18.71
CA ILE A 50 20.07 -0.31 18.22
C ILE A 50 20.96 -1.52 17.97
N SER A 51 20.59 -2.66 18.55
CA SER A 51 21.20 -3.94 18.23
C SER A 51 20.08 -4.97 18.05
N HIS A 52 20.08 -5.65 16.93
CA HIS A 52 19.05 -6.63 16.61
C HIS A 52 19.62 -7.75 15.75
N SER A 53 19.19 -8.98 16.02
CA SER A 53 19.50 -10.16 15.20
C SER A 53 18.30 -10.50 14.33
N LEU A 54 18.51 -10.57 13.03
CA LEU A 54 17.54 -11.06 12.06
C LEU A 54 17.84 -12.52 11.77
N THR A 55 16.84 -13.38 11.91
CA THR A 55 16.92 -14.77 11.49
C THR A 55 16.04 -15.00 10.26
N PHE A 56 16.64 -15.50 9.21
CA PHE A 56 15.97 -15.81 7.94
C PHE A 56 15.36 -17.22 7.97
N LYS A 57 14.52 -17.53 6.97
CA LYS A 57 13.83 -18.83 6.88
C LYS A 57 14.77 -20.04 6.76
N ASP A 58 15.95 -19.82 6.19
CA ASP A 58 17.03 -20.81 6.04
C ASP A 58 17.89 -20.95 7.30
N GLY A 59 17.54 -20.25 8.40
CA GLY A 59 18.29 -20.24 9.65
C GLY A 59 19.47 -19.26 9.69
N TYR A 60 19.77 -18.57 8.57
CA TYR A 60 20.85 -17.59 8.53
C TYR A 60 20.54 -16.41 9.45
N GLN A 61 21.55 -15.98 10.23
CA GLN A 61 21.40 -14.86 11.17
C GLN A 61 22.29 -13.67 10.77
N VAL A 62 21.70 -12.49 10.85
CA VAL A 62 22.40 -11.22 10.60
C VAL A 62 22.22 -10.28 11.76
N ASN A 63 23.33 -9.79 12.29
CA ASN A 63 23.32 -8.77 13.32
C ASN A 63 23.26 -7.38 12.69
N VAL A 64 22.24 -6.62 13.09
CA VAL A 64 21.99 -5.24 12.65
C VAL A 64 22.31 -4.32 13.82
N ASN A 65 23.25 -3.41 13.63
CA ASN A 65 23.66 -2.47 14.65
C ASN A 65 23.63 -1.03 14.10
N TYR A 66 22.95 -0.16 14.83
CA TYR A 66 22.96 1.27 14.57
C TYR A 66 23.32 2.01 15.85
N SER A 67 24.03 3.11 15.69
CA SER A 67 24.30 4.06 16.75
C SER A 67 24.17 5.48 16.24
N GLY A 68 23.78 6.39 17.12
CA GLY A 68 23.64 7.79 16.76
C GLY A 68 23.26 8.64 17.95
N GLU A 69 22.84 9.86 17.65
CA GLU A 69 22.47 10.83 18.67
C GLU A 69 21.34 11.74 18.22
N PHE A 70 20.59 12.25 19.17
CA PHE A 70 19.69 13.37 18.93
C PHE A 70 20.50 14.65 18.79
N ILE A 71 20.29 15.37 17.69
CA ILE A 71 20.85 16.71 17.47
C ILE A 71 20.00 17.73 18.24
N ASN A 72 18.72 17.50 18.31
CA ASN A 72 17.73 18.29 19.04
C ASN A 72 16.48 17.43 19.28
N ASP A 73 15.44 18.02 19.85
CA ASP A 73 14.17 17.36 20.15
C ASP A 73 13.38 16.87 18.92
N LYS A 74 13.78 17.26 17.72
CA LYS A 74 13.12 16.96 16.45
C LYS A 74 13.97 16.19 15.46
N GLU A 75 15.27 16.06 15.72
CA GLU A 75 16.21 15.47 14.76
C GLU A 75 17.22 14.55 15.44
N ALA A 76 17.46 13.40 14.80
CA ALA A 76 18.52 12.46 15.18
C ALA A 76 19.31 12.00 13.96
N ILE A 77 20.59 11.70 14.13
CA ILE A 77 21.42 11.05 13.13
C ILE A 77 21.74 9.64 13.61
N LEU A 78 21.51 8.66 12.75
CA LEU A 78 21.90 7.27 12.98
C LEU A 78 22.86 6.80 11.89
N LYS A 79 23.89 6.08 12.32
CA LYS A 79 24.85 5.39 11.44
C LYS A 79 24.93 3.93 11.86
N GLY A 80 24.97 3.04 10.88
CA GLY A 80 25.06 1.62 11.19
C GLY A 80 24.86 0.76 9.97
N GLY A 81 24.52 -0.47 10.21
CA GLY A 81 24.26 -1.42 9.14
C GLY A 81 24.13 -2.85 9.64
N ALA A 82 24.15 -3.76 8.71
CA ALA A 82 24.11 -5.19 8.95
C ALA A 82 25.43 -5.83 8.50
N ALA A 83 25.92 -6.79 9.26
CA ALA A 83 27.03 -7.64 8.86
C ALA A 83 26.55 -8.64 7.81
N TRP A 84 26.50 -8.19 6.58
CA TRP A 84 26.11 -8.96 5.40
C TRP A 84 27.31 -9.11 4.46
N ASN A 85 27.21 -9.94 3.48
CA ASN A 85 28.23 -10.01 2.42
C ASN A 85 27.58 -9.70 1.04
N PRO A 86 27.79 -8.49 0.46
CA PRO A 86 28.54 -7.35 0.97
C PRO A 86 27.84 -6.64 2.14
N PRO A 87 28.59 -6.00 3.08
CA PRO A 87 27.99 -5.40 4.26
C PRO A 87 27.10 -4.21 3.94
N TRP A 88 26.00 -4.11 4.67
CA TRP A 88 25.10 -2.98 4.63
C TRP A 88 25.65 -1.82 5.46
N LYS A 89 25.74 -0.64 4.87
CA LYS A 89 26.04 0.60 5.58
C LYS A 89 24.98 1.63 5.34
N CYS A 90 24.40 2.15 6.40
CA CYS A 90 23.38 3.18 6.34
C CYS A 90 23.79 4.38 7.18
N ASN A 91 23.59 5.57 6.61
CA ASN A 91 23.59 6.84 7.31
C ASN A 91 22.20 7.45 7.12
N GLY A 92 21.50 7.78 8.19
CA GLY A 92 20.17 8.35 8.10
C GLY A 92 20.02 9.58 8.99
N ARG A 93 19.29 10.55 8.52
CA ARG A 93 18.73 11.64 9.32
C ARG A 93 17.27 11.30 9.59
N PHE A 94 16.88 11.40 10.85
CA PHE A 94 15.52 11.12 11.32
C PHE A 94 14.94 12.43 11.83
N PHE A 95 13.79 12.80 11.32
CA PHE A 95 13.11 14.01 11.76
C PHE A 95 11.86 13.60 12.54
N LYS A 96 11.67 14.19 13.72
CA LYS A 96 10.39 14.15 14.40
C LYS A 96 9.41 15.00 13.58
N VAL A 97 8.60 14.37 12.79
CA VAL A 97 7.49 15.04 12.13
C VAL A 97 6.36 15.17 13.15
N ASN A 98 5.87 16.38 13.38
CA ASN A 98 4.60 16.61 14.08
C ASN A 98 3.39 16.19 13.22
N ARG A 99 3.54 15.12 12.44
CA ARG A 99 2.39 14.37 11.97
C ARG A 99 1.98 13.47 13.12
N PRO A 100 0.68 13.43 13.46
CA PRO A 100 0.20 12.36 14.31
C PRO A 100 0.74 11.07 13.69
N PRO A 101 1.27 10.14 14.49
CA PRO A 101 1.66 8.84 13.97
C PRO A 101 0.50 8.37 13.10
N HIS A 102 0.79 7.75 11.96
CA HIS A 102 -0.22 7.20 11.03
C HIS A 102 -1.10 6.11 11.66
N PHE A 103 -1.06 6.00 12.95
CA PHE A 103 -1.97 5.31 13.87
C PHE A 103 -3.07 6.22 14.42
N THR A 104 -3.47 7.26 13.71
CA THR A 104 -4.81 7.78 13.95
C THR A 104 -5.73 6.56 13.77
N PRO A 105 -6.53 6.20 14.79
CA PRO A 105 -7.48 5.09 14.62
C PRO A 105 -8.15 5.34 13.28
N LEU A 106 -8.20 4.32 12.42
CA LEU A 106 -8.81 4.45 11.10
C LEU A 106 -10.33 4.58 11.26
N LYS A 107 -10.74 5.55 12.06
CA LYS A 107 -12.10 5.75 12.54
C LYS A 107 -13.09 5.74 11.39
N TYR A 108 -12.81 6.52 10.37
CA TYR A 108 -13.72 6.64 9.23
C TYR A 108 -13.76 5.35 8.42
N LEU A 109 -12.64 4.64 8.32
CA LEU A 109 -12.58 3.36 7.63
C LEU A 109 -13.28 2.25 8.44
N SER A 110 -13.13 2.22 9.76
CA SER A 110 -13.80 1.23 10.63
C SER A 110 -15.31 1.45 10.76
N GLU A 111 -15.79 2.66 10.54
CA GLU A 111 -17.21 3.01 10.58
C GLU A 111 -17.87 2.98 9.18
N ALA A 112 -17.09 2.81 8.12
CA ALA A 112 -17.58 2.80 6.75
C ALA A 112 -18.50 1.60 6.47
N THR A 113 -19.39 1.77 5.51
CA THR A 113 -20.19 0.66 4.95
C THR A 113 -19.44 0.04 3.79
N GLU A 114 -19.43 -1.28 3.69
CA GLU A 114 -18.80 -2.03 2.60
C GLU A 114 -19.82 -2.86 1.85
N GLU A 115 -19.72 -2.84 0.52
CA GLU A 115 -20.55 -3.62 -0.39
C GLU A 115 -19.69 -4.22 -1.51
N ILE A 116 -19.91 -5.49 -1.83
CA ILE A 116 -19.31 -6.13 -3.01
C ILE A 116 -20.28 -6.05 -4.17
N ILE A 117 -19.87 -5.38 -5.22
CA ILE A 117 -20.62 -5.24 -6.45
C ILE A 117 -19.98 -6.10 -7.53
N LYS A 118 -20.72 -7.07 -8.06
CA LYS A 118 -20.35 -7.86 -9.22
C LYS A 118 -20.89 -7.26 -10.48
N PHE A 119 -20.11 -7.30 -11.56
CA PHE A 119 -20.52 -6.74 -12.82
C PHE A 119 -19.86 -7.43 -14.00
N THR A 120 -20.55 -7.39 -15.14
CA THR A 120 -19.98 -7.87 -16.40
C THR A 120 -19.03 -6.82 -16.97
N SER A 121 -17.79 -7.23 -17.18
CA SER A 121 -16.81 -6.54 -17.99
C SER A 121 -16.35 -7.45 -19.12
N TYR A 122 -15.19 -7.17 -19.72
CA TYR A 122 -14.76 -7.88 -20.91
C TYR A 122 -13.23 -8.04 -20.95
N ASN A 123 -12.75 -8.89 -21.89
CA ASN A 123 -11.31 -9.13 -22.11
C ASN A 123 -10.85 -8.53 -23.44
N PRO A 124 -10.69 -7.20 -23.57
CA PRO A 124 -10.10 -6.61 -24.75
C PRO A 124 -8.62 -7.03 -24.85
N GLY A 125 -8.25 -7.66 -25.96
CA GLY A 125 -6.85 -8.05 -26.19
C GLY A 125 -5.95 -6.87 -26.52
N ILE A 126 -6.45 -5.97 -27.35
CA ILE A 126 -5.74 -4.78 -27.86
C ILE A 126 -6.68 -3.57 -27.89
N PRO A 127 -6.16 -2.32 -27.88
CA PRO A 127 -6.98 -1.11 -27.92
C PRO A 127 -7.99 -1.08 -29.10
N LEU A 128 -7.62 -1.62 -30.24
CA LEU A 128 -8.49 -1.64 -31.43
C LEU A 128 -9.81 -2.38 -31.16
N THR A 129 -9.82 -3.41 -30.30
CA THR A 129 -11.05 -4.13 -29.95
C THR A 129 -12.02 -3.26 -29.15
N ILE A 130 -11.51 -2.29 -28.39
CA ILE A 130 -12.34 -1.30 -27.68
C ILE A 130 -12.92 -0.31 -28.69
N ILE A 131 -12.09 0.21 -29.59
CA ILE A 131 -12.46 1.23 -30.56
C ILE A 131 -13.54 0.71 -31.52
N ASN A 132 -13.40 -0.52 -32.03
CA ASN A 132 -14.35 -1.11 -32.96
C ASN A 132 -15.53 -1.85 -32.31
N GLY A 133 -15.58 -1.87 -30.96
CA GLY A 133 -16.65 -2.49 -30.18
C GLY A 133 -16.60 -4.02 -30.10
N SER A 134 -15.61 -4.69 -30.68
CA SER A 134 -15.55 -6.17 -30.70
C SER A 134 -15.21 -6.79 -29.33
N TYR A 135 -14.80 -5.99 -28.35
CA TYR A 135 -14.53 -6.44 -26.97
C TYR A 135 -15.76 -7.10 -26.32
N VAL A 136 -16.98 -6.76 -26.75
CA VAL A 136 -18.23 -7.33 -26.21
C VAL A 136 -18.36 -8.85 -26.39
N ASN A 137 -17.57 -9.42 -27.29
CA ASN A 137 -17.57 -10.86 -27.57
C ASN A 137 -16.80 -11.70 -26.53
N SER A 138 -16.15 -11.07 -25.56
CA SER A 138 -15.39 -11.76 -24.50
C SER A 138 -15.78 -11.28 -23.11
N PRO A 139 -17.03 -11.52 -22.68
CA PRO A 139 -17.51 -11.09 -21.36
C PRO A 139 -16.83 -11.85 -20.24
N VAL A 140 -16.69 -11.19 -19.10
CA VAL A 140 -16.17 -11.75 -17.85
C VAL A 140 -16.87 -11.10 -16.67
N GLU A 141 -17.23 -11.88 -15.65
CA GLU A 141 -17.68 -11.31 -14.39
C GLU A 141 -16.48 -10.86 -13.56
N VAL A 142 -16.46 -9.60 -13.19
CA VAL A 142 -15.50 -9.02 -12.25
C VAL A 142 -16.24 -8.43 -11.06
N SER A 143 -15.51 -7.99 -10.04
CA SER A 143 -16.14 -7.40 -8.87
C SER A 143 -15.37 -6.17 -8.41
N GLY A 144 -16.01 -5.40 -7.56
CA GLY A 144 -15.36 -4.33 -6.82
C GLY A 144 -15.96 -4.19 -5.43
N LYS A 145 -15.17 -3.70 -4.50
CA LYS A 145 -15.62 -3.35 -3.16
C LYS A 145 -15.91 -1.86 -3.11
N LEU A 146 -17.18 -1.51 -2.91
CA LEU A 146 -17.60 -0.15 -2.63
C LEU A 146 -17.52 0.11 -1.13
N ILE A 147 -16.78 1.13 -0.74
CA ILE A 147 -16.58 1.56 0.65
C ILE A 147 -17.09 3.00 0.74
N LEU A 148 -18.16 3.21 1.48
CA LEU A 148 -18.78 4.51 1.62
C LEU A 148 -18.74 4.99 3.08
N PRO A 149 -18.70 6.31 3.32
CA PRO A 149 -18.97 6.87 4.64
C PRO A 149 -20.26 6.28 5.19
N LYS A 150 -20.33 6.10 6.51
CA LYS A 150 -21.52 5.53 7.19
C LYS A 150 -22.82 6.19 6.75
N GLU A 151 -22.77 7.49 6.59
CA GLU A 151 -23.92 8.32 6.22
C GLU A 151 -23.63 9.14 4.95
N GLY A 152 -24.66 9.74 4.40
CA GLY A 152 -24.56 10.63 3.24
C GLY A 152 -25.20 10.06 1.97
N LYS A 153 -25.60 10.99 1.10
CA LYS A 153 -26.11 10.74 -0.25
C LYS A 153 -25.37 11.64 -1.24
N ASN A 154 -25.45 11.31 -2.52
CA ASN A 154 -24.74 12.04 -3.58
C ASN A 154 -23.23 12.15 -3.30
N LEU A 155 -22.65 11.05 -2.84
CA LEU A 155 -21.25 10.99 -2.45
C LEU A 155 -20.35 10.91 -3.69
N PRO A 156 -19.29 11.71 -3.75
CA PRO A 156 -18.22 11.49 -4.71
C PRO A 156 -17.55 10.15 -4.42
N VAL A 157 -17.05 9.46 -5.45
CA VAL A 157 -16.34 8.19 -5.29
C VAL A 157 -15.06 8.19 -6.11
N VAL A 158 -13.99 7.65 -5.53
CA VAL A 158 -12.74 7.38 -6.22
C VAL A 158 -12.67 5.90 -6.55
N VAL A 159 -12.68 5.59 -7.84
CA VAL A 159 -12.42 4.25 -8.37
C VAL A 159 -10.92 3.98 -8.27
N THR A 160 -10.54 2.87 -7.68
CA THR A 160 -9.13 2.48 -7.51
C THR A 160 -8.84 1.19 -8.26
N VAL A 161 -7.79 1.22 -9.07
CA VAL A 161 -7.31 0.08 -9.85
C VAL A 161 -6.01 -0.44 -9.25
N HIS A 162 -5.94 -1.75 -9.01
CA HIS A 162 -4.74 -2.36 -8.43
C HIS A 162 -3.64 -2.58 -9.46
N GLY A 163 -2.40 -2.60 -9.00
CA GLY A 163 -1.25 -2.96 -9.82
C GLY A 163 -1.11 -4.47 -10.07
N SER A 164 0.06 -4.89 -10.56
CA SER A 164 0.37 -6.28 -10.90
C SER A 164 0.21 -7.28 -9.76
N GLY A 165 0.24 -6.84 -8.51
CA GLY A 165 0.00 -7.67 -7.32
C GLY A 165 -1.44 -8.16 -7.15
N GLY A 166 -2.38 -7.60 -7.92
CA GLY A 166 -3.80 -7.94 -7.85
C GLY A 166 -4.52 -7.32 -6.65
N PRO A 167 -5.76 -7.76 -6.36
CA PRO A 167 -6.61 -7.19 -5.31
C PRO A 167 -6.04 -7.35 -3.91
N SER A 168 -5.16 -8.32 -3.66
CA SER A 168 -4.46 -8.47 -2.39
C SER A 168 -3.63 -7.22 -2.02
N SER A 169 -3.28 -6.40 -2.99
CA SER A 169 -2.58 -5.13 -2.75
C SER A 169 -3.43 -4.10 -2.00
N PHE A 170 -4.77 -4.21 -2.05
CA PHE A 170 -5.68 -3.32 -1.30
C PHE A 170 -5.72 -3.62 0.21
N THR A 171 -5.41 -4.85 0.59
CA THR A 171 -5.50 -5.34 1.97
C THR A 171 -4.15 -5.68 2.59
N SER A 172 -3.06 -5.53 1.84
CA SER A 172 -1.72 -5.85 2.33
C SER A 172 -1.36 -4.99 3.55
N PRO A 173 -0.96 -5.60 4.67
CA PRO A 173 -0.55 -4.87 5.88
C PRO A 173 0.70 -4.01 5.65
N ASN A 174 1.48 -4.27 4.60
CA ASN A 174 2.66 -3.49 4.23
C ASN A 174 2.32 -2.17 3.53
N GLN A 175 1.04 -1.93 3.29
CA GLN A 175 0.56 -0.74 2.60
C GLN A 175 -0.36 0.08 3.52
N SER A 176 0.13 0.38 4.73
CA SER A 176 -0.58 1.23 5.71
C SER A 176 -1.03 2.56 5.10
N TRP A 177 -0.23 3.12 4.20
CA TRP A 177 -0.57 4.35 3.48
C TRP A 177 -1.89 4.25 2.69
N ARG A 178 -2.27 3.05 2.20
CA ARG A 178 -3.56 2.84 1.52
C ARG A 178 -4.73 2.97 2.49
N ASN A 179 -4.58 2.46 3.69
CA ASN A 179 -5.60 2.61 4.73
C ASN A 179 -5.70 4.06 5.18
N ASP A 180 -4.57 4.76 5.30
CA ASP A 180 -4.56 6.20 5.59
C ASP A 180 -5.22 6.98 4.45
N PHE A 181 -4.92 6.66 3.20
CA PHE A 181 -5.54 7.28 2.04
C PHE A 181 -7.06 7.06 2.04
N LYS A 182 -7.53 5.83 2.22
CA LYS A 182 -8.95 5.50 2.34
C LYS A 182 -9.62 6.26 3.48
N ASN A 183 -8.98 6.26 4.64
CA ASN A 183 -9.51 6.97 5.80
C ASN A 183 -9.62 8.48 5.58
N GLN A 184 -8.67 9.09 4.86
CA GLN A 184 -8.73 10.51 4.50
C GLN A 184 -9.83 10.81 3.49
N LEU A 185 -10.05 9.96 2.51
CA LEU A 185 -11.18 10.10 1.57
C LEU A 185 -12.51 10.04 2.32
N LEU A 186 -12.72 9.01 3.15
CA LEU A 186 -13.94 8.83 3.94
C LEU A 186 -14.19 9.99 4.90
N LYS A 187 -13.13 10.51 5.54
CA LYS A 187 -13.19 11.72 6.38
C LYS A 187 -13.76 12.94 5.64
N ASN A 188 -13.49 13.03 4.35
CA ASN A 188 -13.95 14.10 3.49
C ASN A 188 -15.25 13.76 2.73
N ASN A 189 -15.99 12.75 3.20
CA ASN A 189 -17.21 12.25 2.58
C ASN A 189 -17.02 11.78 1.12
N ILE A 190 -15.86 11.19 0.82
CA ILE A 190 -15.55 10.62 -0.48
C ILE A 190 -15.49 9.09 -0.32
N GLY A 191 -16.31 8.38 -1.07
CA GLY A 191 -16.29 6.91 -1.15
C GLY A 191 -15.13 6.38 -1.99
N ILE A 192 -14.89 5.08 -1.90
CA ILE A 192 -13.85 4.36 -2.65
C ILE A 192 -14.48 3.14 -3.31
N PHE A 193 -14.12 2.87 -4.56
CA PHE A 193 -14.47 1.63 -5.24
C PHE A 193 -13.21 0.89 -5.68
N GLU A 194 -12.86 -0.18 -4.97
CA GLU A 194 -11.67 -1.01 -5.23
C GLU A 194 -12.03 -2.11 -6.22
N ILE A 195 -11.60 -2.00 -7.48
CA ILE A 195 -11.89 -2.99 -8.53
C ILE A 195 -10.96 -4.20 -8.39
N ASP A 196 -11.53 -5.39 -8.41
CA ASP A 196 -10.80 -6.66 -8.60
C ASP A 196 -10.87 -7.09 -10.06
N SER A 197 -9.91 -6.65 -10.84
CA SER A 197 -9.79 -6.98 -12.26
C SER A 197 -9.25 -8.39 -12.51
N PHE A 198 -8.82 -9.12 -11.49
CA PHE A 198 -8.07 -10.37 -11.70
C PHE A 198 -8.83 -11.63 -11.30
N THR A 199 -9.51 -11.64 -10.17
CA THR A 199 -10.12 -12.86 -9.62
C THR A 199 -11.14 -13.46 -10.58
N GLY A 200 -12.01 -12.66 -11.19
CA GLY A 200 -12.97 -13.12 -12.17
C GLY A 200 -12.34 -13.67 -13.46
N ARG A 201 -11.08 -13.31 -13.73
CA ARG A 201 -10.27 -13.83 -14.83
C ARG A 201 -9.40 -15.05 -14.45
N GLY A 202 -9.58 -15.59 -13.24
CA GLY A 202 -8.79 -16.72 -12.73
C GLY A 202 -7.32 -16.37 -12.44
N VAL A 203 -6.99 -15.08 -12.28
CA VAL A 203 -5.63 -14.59 -12.07
C VAL A 203 -5.51 -13.96 -10.70
N LYS A 204 -4.47 -14.33 -9.95
CA LYS A 204 -4.17 -13.72 -8.63
C LYS A 204 -3.20 -12.54 -8.76
N SER A 205 -2.23 -12.66 -9.66
CA SER A 205 -1.19 -11.66 -9.88
C SER A 205 -0.61 -11.81 -11.28
N THR A 206 -0.18 -10.69 -11.86
CA THR A 206 0.55 -10.64 -13.13
C THR A 206 2.03 -10.31 -12.94
N GLY A 207 2.53 -10.26 -11.70
CA GLY A 207 3.90 -9.86 -11.39
C GLY A 207 4.97 -10.64 -12.16
N SER A 208 4.78 -11.95 -12.31
CA SER A 208 5.69 -12.82 -13.07
C SER A 208 5.40 -12.88 -14.57
N ASN A 209 4.20 -12.49 -15.02
CA ASN A 209 3.81 -12.46 -16.42
C ASN A 209 2.69 -11.45 -16.63
N GLN A 210 3.07 -10.29 -17.15
CA GLN A 210 2.15 -9.16 -17.39
C GLN A 210 1.13 -9.46 -18.51
N GLY A 211 1.38 -10.42 -19.36
CA GLY A 211 0.48 -10.82 -20.45
C GLY A 211 -0.74 -11.63 -20.01
N LYS A 212 -0.80 -12.11 -18.77
CA LYS A 212 -1.96 -12.91 -18.28
C LYS A 212 -3.29 -12.16 -18.33
N VAL A 213 -3.25 -10.86 -18.16
CA VAL A 213 -4.42 -9.97 -18.31
C VAL A 213 -3.97 -8.76 -19.11
N SER A 214 -4.72 -8.33 -20.09
CA SER A 214 -4.43 -7.10 -20.84
C SER A 214 -4.53 -5.87 -19.94
N VAL A 215 -3.69 -4.85 -20.13
CA VAL A 215 -3.83 -3.55 -19.47
C VAL A 215 -5.19 -2.93 -19.82
N ASN A 216 -5.59 -3.05 -21.09
CA ASN A 216 -6.87 -2.53 -21.57
C ASN A 216 -8.08 -3.15 -20.85
N ALA A 217 -7.94 -4.35 -20.26
CA ALA A 217 -8.99 -4.96 -19.46
C ALA A 217 -9.23 -4.17 -18.16
N GLY A 218 -8.16 -3.73 -17.48
CA GLY A 218 -8.28 -2.89 -16.29
C GLY A 218 -8.88 -1.51 -16.60
N GLU A 219 -8.49 -0.91 -17.72
CA GLU A 219 -9.07 0.34 -18.19
C GLU A 219 -10.59 0.20 -18.47
N LEU A 220 -10.96 -0.88 -19.16
CA LEU A 220 -12.38 -1.14 -19.45
C LEU A 220 -13.17 -1.44 -18.19
N ASP A 221 -12.61 -2.19 -17.24
CA ASP A 221 -13.24 -2.45 -15.94
C ASP A 221 -13.57 -1.13 -15.23
N ALA A 222 -12.66 -0.16 -15.26
CA ALA A 222 -12.89 1.15 -14.66
C ALA A 222 -13.99 1.94 -15.37
N LEU A 223 -14.05 1.89 -16.70
CA LEU A 223 -15.13 2.53 -17.49
C LEU A 223 -16.50 1.89 -17.24
N VAL A 224 -16.53 0.56 -17.10
CA VAL A 224 -17.78 -0.16 -16.76
C VAL A 224 -18.18 0.15 -15.32
N ALA A 225 -17.24 0.18 -14.39
CA ALA A 225 -17.48 0.56 -12.99
C ALA A 225 -18.15 1.94 -12.88
N TYR A 226 -17.71 2.91 -13.69
CA TYR A 226 -18.37 4.22 -13.77
C TYR A 226 -19.87 4.09 -14.04
N LYS A 227 -20.29 3.31 -15.06
CA LYS A 227 -21.69 3.11 -15.43
C LYS A 227 -22.53 2.41 -14.36
N ILE A 228 -21.88 1.60 -13.52
CA ILE A 228 -22.54 0.87 -12.44
C ILE A 228 -22.72 1.79 -11.23
N LEU A 229 -21.70 2.54 -10.90
CA LEU A 229 -21.74 3.50 -9.80
C LEU A 229 -22.75 4.63 -10.07
N ASP A 230 -22.99 5.00 -11.33
CA ASP A 230 -24.04 5.95 -11.74
C ASP A 230 -25.46 5.53 -11.29
N LYS A 231 -25.68 4.23 -11.15
CA LYS A 231 -26.96 3.68 -10.69
C LYS A 231 -27.05 3.49 -9.18
N HIS A 232 -25.96 3.71 -8.46
CA HIS A 232 -25.94 3.46 -7.03
C HIS A 232 -26.61 4.62 -6.26
N PRO A 233 -27.58 4.34 -5.36
CA PRO A 233 -28.47 5.36 -4.77
C PRO A 233 -27.75 6.38 -3.88
N ARG A 234 -26.53 6.10 -3.45
CA ARG A 234 -25.74 6.99 -2.59
C ARG A 234 -24.61 7.70 -3.33
N VAL A 235 -24.34 7.37 -4.59
CA VAL A 235 -23.19 7.89 -5.37
C VAL A 235 -23.64 9.03 -6.29
N ASP A 236 -22.81 10.04 -6.43
CA ASP A 236 -22.93 11.08 -7.43
C ASP A 236 -21.97 10.80 -8.60
N ALA A 237 -22.53 10.26 -9.68
CA ALA A 237 -21.75 9.92 -10.87
C ALA A 237 -21.05 11.10 -11.55
N LYS A 238 -21.50 12.34 -11.29
CA LYS A 238 -20.83 13.55 -11.78
C LYS A 238 -19.54 13.89 -11.03
N LYS A 239 -19.31 13.20 -9.92
CA LYS A 239 -18.16 13.40 -9.02
C LYS A 239 -17.36 12.11 -8.84
N LEU A 240 -17.15 11.38 -9.93
CA LEU A 240 -16.30 10.19 -9.92
C LEU A 240 -14.88 10.57 -10.31
N GLY A 241 -13.93 10.09 -9.51
CA GLY A 241 -12.50 10.14 -9.80
C GLY A 241 -11.98 8.74 -10.04
N ILE A 242 -10.81 8.64 -10.66
CA ILE A 242 -10.09 7.38 -10.84
C ILE A 242 -8.64 7.54 -10.40
N THR A 243 -8.11 6.52 -9.78
CA THR A 243 -6.69 6.43 -9.43
C THR A 243 -6.20 5.00 -9.58
N GLY A 244 -4.94 4.87 -9.88
CA GLY A 244 -4.27 3.58 -9.97
C GLY A 244 -2.80 3.70 -9.63
N LEU A 245 -2.15 2.57 -9.47
CA LEU A 245 -0.72 2.47 -9.19
C LEU A 245 -0.09 1.38 -10.03
N SER A 246 1.09 1.68 -10.62
CA SER A 246 1.83 0.74 -11.47
C SER A 246 1.00 0.40 -12.72
N ARG A 247 0.54 -0.84 -12.83
CA ARG A 247 -0.30 -1.32 -13.92
C ARG A 247 -1.73 -0.73 -13.90
N GLY A 248 -2.19 -0.27 -12.73
CA GLY A 248 -3.51 0.32 -12.55
C GLY A 248 -3.61 1.77 -13.00
#